data_09971e3bbf88da46e980c46e0e681a4c
#
_entry.id   09971e3bbf88da46e980c46e0e681a4c
#
_cell.length_a   1.000
_cell.length_b   1.000
_cell.length_c   1.000
_cell.angle_alpha   90.00
_cell.angle_beta   90.00
_cell.angle_gamma   90.00
#
_symmetry.space_group_name_H-M   'P 1'
#
loop_
_entity.id
_entity.type
_entity.pdbx_description
1 polymer ?
#
loop_
_entity_poly.entity_id
_entity_poly.type
_entity_poly.pdbx_seq_one_letter_code
_entity_poly.pdbx_strand_id
1 'polypeptide(L)'
;MELVKRFDTSQYEFAIRETKTRDVISDVATLKSEIGILYLSDFNRAVLMKLLRANRLEFHHLIDCRAYVYLWTGHPLAGKASVTFDELREYPCLSFEQGDASSFYFAEEILSTNEYTRTIKANDRATMLNLMIGLNGYTLCSGIICEELNGDDYVAVPFCADSVDGASNMDIGYIVRQDMLISDIGKQYICELQTYLRHAARSGK
;
A
#
# COMPACT_ATOMS: atom_id res chain seq x y z
N MET A 1 15.03 -1.58 4.58
CA MET A 1 16.47 -1.60 4.25
C MET A 1 17.35 -1.50 5.49
N GLU A 2 17.11 -0.58 6.41
CA GLU A 2 17.94 -0.40 7.61
C GLU A 2 18.07 -1.66 8.48
N LEU A 3 16.99 -2.42 8.61
CA LEU A 3 17.04 -3.69 9.34
C LEU A 3 18.06 -4.67 8.71
N VAL A 4 17.99 -4.87 7.39
CA VAL A 4 18.86 -5.83 6.67
C VAL A 4 20.33 -5.45 6.82
N LYS A 5 20.65 -4.16 6.85
CA LYS A 5 22.03 -3.68 7.05
C LYS A 5 22.63 -4.04 8.41
N ARG A 6 21.79 -4.35 9.41
CA ARG A 6 22.24 -4.71 10.79
C ARG A 6 22.59 -6.17 10.96
N PHE A 7 22.22 -7.01 9.98
CA PHE A 7 22.47 -8.43 10.02
C PHE A 7 23.56 -8.85 9.03
N ASP A 8 24.34 -9.82 9.43
CA ASP A 8 25.30 -10.44 8.53
C ASP A 8 24.56 -11.30 7.49
N THR A 9 24.49 -10.79 6.26
CA THR A 9 23.82 -11.50 5.15
C THR A 9 24.45 -12.82 4.77
N SER A 10 25.65 -13.16 5.29
CA SER A 10 26.23 -14.50 5.15
C SER A 10 25.57 -15.53 6.05
N GLN A 11 24.88 -15.10 7.11
CA GLN A 11 24.24 -15.97 8.10
C GLN A 11 22.72 -15.96 8.02
N TYR A 12 22.12 -14.96 7.33
CA TYR A 12 20.67 -14.78 7.26
C TYR A 12 20.20 -14.58 5.82
N GLU A 13 19.11 -15.24 5.48
CA GLU A 13 18.39 -15.02 4.23
C GLU A 13 17.13 -14.19 4.50
N PHE A 14 17.01 -13.05 3.79
CA PHE A 14 15.84 -12.20 3.85
C PHE A 14 15.05 -12.31 2.55
N ALA A 15 13.81 -12.71 2.62
CA ALA A 15 12.89 -12.73 1.49
C ALA A 15 11.86 -11.60 1.65
N ILE A 16 11.97 -10.58 0.81
CA ILE A 16 11.00 -9.48 0.72
C ILE A 16 10.19 -9.70 -0.55
N ARG A 17 8.86 -9.81 -0.38
CA ARG A 17 7.94 -10.08 -1.48
C ARG A 17 6.94 -8.94 -1.62
N GLU A 18 6.94 -8.30 -2.77
CA GLU A 18 5.87 -7.41 -3.19
C GLU A 18 4.90 -8.23 -4.04
N THR A 19 3.71 -8.47 -3.53
CA THR A 19 2.74 -9.38 -4.14
C THR A 19 1.31 -8.97 -3.81
N LYS A 20 0.34 -9.60 -4.45
CA LYS A 20 -1.09 -9.28 -4.32
C LYS A 20 -1.59 -9.53 -2.90
N THR A 21 -2.54 -8.75 -2.43
CA THR A 21 -3.12 -8.87 -1.07
C THR A 21 -3.52 -10.30 -0.71
N ARG A 22 -4.10 -11.05 -1.65
CA ARG A 22 -4.49 -12.44 -1.43
C ARG A 22 -3.27 -13.35 -1.23
N ASP A 23 -2.20 -13.10 -1.97
CA ASP A 23 -0.96 -13.88 -1.86
C ASP A 23 -0.23 -13.53 -0.55
N VAL A 24 -0.25 -12.26 -0.12
CA VAL A 24 0.25 -11.87 1.21
C VAL A 24 -0.43 -12.69 2.31
N ILE A 25 -1.77 -12.78 2.28
CA ILE A 25 -2.55 -13.56 3.26
C ILE A 25 -2.18 -15.05 3.17
N SER A 26 -2.11 -15.61 1.97
CA SER A 26 -1.73 -17.01 1.74
C SER A 26 -0.30 -17.32 2.21
N ASP A 27 0.65 -16.43 1.91
CA ASP A 27 2.05 -16.61 2.26
C ASP A 27 2.26 -16.62 3.79
N VAL A 28 1.53 -15.79 4.53
CA VAL A 28 1.56 -15.82 6.00
C VAL A 28 0.82 -17.03 6.56
N ALA A 29 -0.33 -17.39 5.99
CA ALA A 29 -1.09 -18.56 6.41
C ALA A 29 -0.31 -19.88 6.25
N THR A 30 0.49 -19.97 5.19
CA THR A 30 1.31 -21.17 4.88
C THR A 30 2.75 -21.10 5.42
N LEU A 31 3.07 -20.07 6.19
CA LEU A 31 4.44 -19.84 6.76
C LEU A 31 5.53 -19.63 5.70
N LYS A 32 5.18 -19.27 4.50
CA LYS A 32 6.13 -18.82 3.46
C LYS A 32 6.65 -17.41 3.76
N SER A 33 5.86 -16.61 4.46
CA SER A 33 6.24 -15.33 5.06
C SER A 33 5.84 -15.32 6.53
N GLU A 34 6.67 -14.74 7.40
CA GLU A 34 6.37 -14.61 8.81
C GLU A 34 5.40 -13.44 9.08
N ILE A 35 5.57 -12.35 8.35
CA ILE A 35 4.81 -11.12 8.48
C ILE A 35 4.30 -10.70 7.12
N GLY A 36 3.05 -10.25 7.04
CA GLY A 36 2.46 -9.63 5.87
C GLY A 36 2.00 -8.20 6.20
N ILE A 37 2.11 -7.29 5.26
CA ILE A 37 1.60 -5.93 5.40
C ILE A 37 0.42 -5.76 4.46
N LEU A 38 -0.69 -5.24 4.96
CA LEU A 38 -1.88 -4.91 4.18
C LEU A 38 -2.64 -3.75 4.83
N TYR A 39 -3.64 -3.25 4.14
CA TYR A 39 -4.54 -2.26 4.72
C TYR A 39 -5.99 -2.76 4.79
N LEU A 40 -6.72 -2.23 5.76
CA LEU A 40 -8.17 -2.36 5.89
C LEU A 40 -8.80 -0.99 5.65
N SER A 41 -9.94 -0.98 4.99
CA SER A 41 -10.82 0.18 4.83
C SER A 41 -12.25 -0.23 5.20
N ASP A 42 -13.16 0.71 5.30
CA ASP A 42 -14.57 0.40 5.58
C ASP A 42 -15.15 -0.56 4.54
N PHE A 43 -14.68 -0.46 3.29
CA PHE A 43 -15.13 -1.32 2.20
C PHE A 43 -14.65 -2.78 2.32
N ASN A 44 -13.37 -3.02 2.62
CA ASN A 44 -12.77 -4.35 2.56
C ASN A 44 -12.68 -5.06 3.92
N ARG A 45 -12.78 -4.32 5.03
CA ARG A 45 -12.55 -4.81 6.40
C ARG A 45 -13.34 -6.07 6.73
N ALA A 46 -14.64 -6.09 6.46
CA ALA A 46 -15.50 -7.22 6.83
C ALA A 46 -15.06 -8.51 6.11
N VAL A 47 -14.73 -8.42 4.82
CA VAL A 47 -14.30 -9.55 3.98
C VAL A 47 -12.90 -10.01 4.37
N LEU A 48 -11.94 -9.09 4.47
CA LEU A 48 -10.57 -9.43 4.82
C LEU A 48 -10.48 -9.99 6.24
N MET A 49 -11.13 -9.39 7.24
CA MET A 49 -11.14 -9.91 8.61
C MET A 49 -11.75 -11.31 8.71
N LYS A 50 -12.80 -11.62 7.92
CA LYS A 50 -13.34 -12.98 7.84
C LYS A 50 -12.31 -13.96 7.26
N LEU A 51 -11.60 -13.55 6.20
CA LEU A 51 -10.55 -14.36 5.57
C LEU A 51 -9.36 -14.58 6.51
N LEU A 52 -8.90 -13.53 7.21
CA LEU A 52 -7.82 -13.63 8.18
C LEU A 52 -8.16 -14.63 9.29
N ARG A 53 -9.35 -14.52 9.88
CA ARG A 53 -9.81 -15.47 10.94
C ARG A 53 -9.88 -16.91 10.43
N ALA A 54 -10.37 -17.13 9.21
CA ALA A 54 -10.46 -18.46 8.60
C ALA A 54 -9.06 -19.10 8.41
N ASN A 55 -8.03 -18.28 8.27
CA ASN A 55 -6.63 -18.71 8.11
C ASN A 55 -5.82 -18.62 9.41
N ARG A 56 -6.47 -18.37 10.56
CA ARG A 56 -5.81 -18.19 11.88
C ARG A 56 -4.78 -17.08 11.89
N LEU A 57 -5.09 -15.97 11.21
CA LEU A 57 -4.24 -14.78 11.17
C LEU A 57 -4.83 -13.69 12.06
N GLU A 58 -3.95 -12.90 12.67
CA GLU A 58 -4.28 -11.69 13.41
C GLU A 58 -3.79 -10.46 12.66
N PHE A 59 -4.63 -9.42 12.65
CA PHE A 59 -4.26 -8.12 12.14
C PHE A 59 -3.90 -7.19 13.31
N HIS A 60 -2.76 -6.54 13.18
CA HIS A 60 -2.25 -5.56 14.14
C HIS A 60 -2.10 -4.22 13.46
N HIS A 61 -2.80 -3.23 13.98
CA HIS A 61 -2.77 -1.84 13.50
C HIS A 61 -1.36 -1.23 13.62
N LEU A 62 -0.97 -0.46 12.62
CA LEU A 62 0.26 0.32 12.60
C LEU A 62 0.00 1.83 12.49
N ILE A 63 -0.83 2.24 11.54
CA ILE A 63 -1.12 3.65 11.26
C ILE A 63 -2.40 3.82 10.46
N ASP A 64 -3.13 4.90 10.75
CA ASP A 64 -4.23 5.37 9.91
C ASP A 64 -3.72 6.38 8.88
N CYS A 65 -4.09 6.18 7.61
CA CYS A 65 -3.76 7.06 6.51
C CYS A 65 -5.01 7.50 5.78
N ARG A 66 -4.92 8.66 5.12
CA ARG A 66 -5.92 9.10 4.14
C ARG A 66 -5.44 8.78 2.73
N ALA A 67 -6.35 8.85 1.77
CA ALA A 67 -5.99 8.71 0.37
C ALA A 67 -5.20 9.92 -0.13
N TYR A 68 -4.18 9.63 -0.91
CA TYR A 68 -3.38 10.58 -1.68
C TYR A 68 -3.35 10.14 -3.13
N VAL A 69 -3.15 11.09 -4.03
CA VAL A 69 -2.90 10.85 -5.44
C VAL A 69 -1.40 10.82 -5.66
N TYR A 70 -0.86 9.69 -6.12
CA TYR A 70 0.56 9.54 -6.43
C TYR A 70 0.78 9.91 -7.89
N LEU A 71 1.66 10.87 -8.11
CA LEU A 71 1.93 11.52 -9.39
C LEU A 71 3.44 11.63 -9.61
N TRP A 72 3.88 11.72 -10.85
CA TRP A 72 5.21 12.23 -11.13
C TRP A 72 5.23 13.77 -11.00
N THR A 73 6.39 14.36 -10.67
CA THR A 73 6.50 15.79 -10.34
C THR A 73 6.17 16.73 -11.50
N GLY A 74 6.33 16.28 -12.76
CA GLY A 74 5.92 17.04 -13.93
C GLY A 74 4.45 16.91 -14.31
N HIS A 75 3.63 16.16 -13.53
CA HIS A 75 2.21 16.03 -13.79
C HIS A 75 1.49 17.38 -13.58
N PRO A 76 0.50 17.76 -14.44
CA PRO A 76 -0.22 19.05 -14.31
C PRO A 76 -0.88 19.28 -12.94
N LEU A 77 -1.20 18.24 -12.20
CA LEU A 77 -1.80 18.31 -10.87
C LEU A 77 -0.80 18.23 -9.71
N ALA A 78 0.49 18.02 -9.97
CA ALA A 78 1.50 17.77 -8.93
C ALA A 78 1.71 18.95 -7.96
N GLY A 79 1.48 20.18 -8.42
CA GLY A 79 1.63 21.39 -7.61
C GLY A 79 0.38 21.81 -6.83
N LYS A 80 -0.69 21.00 -6.85
CA LYS A 80 -1.95 21.36 -6.16
C LYS A 80 -1.89 21.04 -4.67
N ALA A 81 -2.62 21.80 -3.87
CA ALA A 81 -2.79 21.55 -2.44
C ALA A 81 -3.66 20.30 -2.17
N SER A 82 -4.59 20.00 -3.06
CA SER A 82 -5.40 18.79 -3.07
C SER A 82 -5.96 18.54 -4.47
N VAL A 83 -6.38 17.29 -4.74
CA VAL A 83 -6.92 16.86 -6.04
C VAL A 83 -8.25 16.13 -5.82
N THR A 84 -9.23 16.40 -6.67
CA THR A 84 -10.57 15.79 -6.68
C THR A 84 -10.71 14.72 -7.77
N PHE A 85 -11.76 13.88 -7.71
CA PHE A 85 -12.06 12.94 -8.79
C PHE A 85 -12.35 13.62 -10.13
N ASP A 86 -13.00 14.76 -10.12
CA ASP A 86 -13.34 15.48 -11.36
C ASP A 86 -12.08 15.92 -12.10
N GLU A 87 -11.06 16.35 -11.37
CA GLU A 87 -9.77 16.74 -11.94
C GLU A 87 -8.98 15.54 -12.49
N LEU A 88 -9.19 14.35 -11.91
CA LEU A 88 -8.52 13.13 -12.33
C LEU A 88 -9.12 12.47 -13.58
N ARG A 89 -10.33 12.86 -14.01
CA ARG A 89 -11.04 12.26 -15.16
C ARG A 89 -10.26 12.31 -16.48
N GLU A 90 -9.45 13.36 -16.65
CA GLU A 90 -8.62 13.54 -17.85
C GLU A 90 -7.44 12.57 -17.95
N TYR A 91 -7.06 11.95 -16.83
CA TYR A 91 -5.85 11.15 -16.69
C TYR A 91 -6.16 9.66 -16.45
N PRO A 92 -5.32 8.73 -16.93
CA PRO A 92 -5.53 7.31 -16.68
C PRO A 92 -5.20 6.94 -15.23
N CYS A 93 -6.13 6.24 -14.57
CA CYS A 93 -5.90 5.60 -13.29
C CYS A 93 -5.07 4.33 -13.49
N LEU A 94 -3.94 4.25 -12.84
CA LEU A 94 -3.05 3.09 -12.84
C LEU A 94 -3.34 2.24 -11.61
N SER A 95 -3.52 0.95 -11.79
CA SER A 95 -3.78 0.02 -10.69
C SER A 95 -3.03 -1.29 -10.89
N PHE A 96 -2.79 -2.01 -9.78
CA PHE A 96 -2.19 -3.34 -9.85
C PHE A 96 -3.23 -4.40 -10.25
N GLU A 97 -2.81 -5.27 -11.17
CA GLU A 97 -3.64 -6.41 -11.58
C GLU A 97 -3.76 -7.43 -10.46
N GLN A 98 -4.99 -7.77 -10.06
CA GLN A 98 -5.24 -8.75 -9.00
C GLN A 98 -5.39 -10.20 -9.49
N GLY A 99 -5.27 -10.45 -10.81
CA GLY A 99 -5.40 -11.76 -11.43
C GLY A 99 -6.85 -12.28 -11.47
N ASP A 100 -7.03 -13.60 -11.58
CA ASP A 100 -8.34 -14.25 -11.78
C ASP A 100 -9.32 -14.07 -10.59
N ALA A 101 -8.80 -13.76 -9.42
CA ALA A 101 -9.60 -13.47 -8.23
C ALA A 101 -9.86 -11.97 -8.07
N SER A 102 -10.17 -11.25 -9.15
CA SER A 102 -10.34 -9.78 -9.19
C SER A 102 -11.57 -9.30 -8.40
N SER A 103 -11.57 -9.57 -7.11
CA SER A 103 -12.49 -8.93 -6.19
C SER A 103 -11.89 -7.59 -5.77
N PHE A 104 -12.65 -6.51 -5.88
CA PHE A 104 -12.27 -5.18 -5.40
C PHE A 104 -11.85 -5.14 -3.93
N TYR A 105 -12.26 -6.14 -3.14
CA TYR A 105 -11.84 -6.29 -1.74
C TYR A 105 -10.34 -6.55 -1.57
N PHE A 106 -9.65 -7.02 -2.60
CA PHE A 106 -8.20 -7.29 -2.59
C PHE A 106 -7.38 -6.25 -3.32
N ALA A 107 -8.01 -5.18 -3.85
CA ALA A 107 -7.28 -4.11 -4.52
C ALA A 107 -6.24 -3.49 -3.58
N GLU A 108 -5.09 -3.16 -4.12
CA GLU A 108 -4.01 -2.48 -3.39
C GLU A 108 -4.30 -0.98 -3.29
N GLU A 109 -5.04 -0.45 -4.25
CA GLU A 109 -5.46 0.93 -4.27
C GLU A 109 -6.78 1.11 -3.52
N ILE A 110 -6.84 2.16 -2.72
CA ILE A 110 -8.09 2.58 -2.09
C ILE A 110 -9.05 3.16 -3.15
N LEU A 111 -10.34 3.12 -2.85
CA LEU A 111 -11.39 3.63 -3.75
C LEU A 111 -11.48 2.87 -5.09
N SER A 112 -11.00 1.62 -5.12
CA SER A 112 -10.98 0.76 -6.31
C SER A 112 -12.37 0.47 -6.91
N THR A 113 -13.45 0.73 -6.17
CA THR A 113 -14.84 0.54 -6.62
C THR A 113 -15.40 1.73 -7.39
N ASN A 114 -14.66 2.84 -7.46
CA ASN A 114 -15.12 4.01 -8.20
C ASN A 114 -15.06 3.77 -9.71
N GLU A 115 -15.94 4.44 -10.44
CA GLU A 115 -15.94 4.42 -11.90
C GLU A 115 -14.85 5.34 -12.43
N TYR A 116 -13.74 4.76 -12.87
CA TYR A 116 -12.65 5.49 -13.53
C TYR A 116 -12.88 5.52 -15.03
N THR A 117 -12.80 6.70 -15.64
CA THR A 117 -13.01 6.90 -17.08
C THR A 117 -11.97 6.15 -17.91
N ARG A 118 -10.75 6.07 -17.41
CA ARG A 118 -9.62 5.39 -18.04
C ARG A 118 -8.85 4.61 -16.98
N THR A 119 -8.67 3.31 -17.19
CA THR A 119 -7.91 2.45 -16.26
C THR A 119 -6.87 1.65 -17.04
N ILE A 120 -5.66 1.62 -16.52
CA ILE A 120 -4.57 0.78 -17.01
C ILE A 120 -4.09 -0.08 -15.86
N LYS A 121 -4.01 -1.39 -16.07
CA LYS A 121 -3.52 -2.34 -15.08
C LYS A 121 -2.09 -2.75 -15.39
N ALA A 122 -1.23 -2.73 -14.38
CA ALA A 122 0.13 -3.23 -14.43
C ALA A 122 0.32 -4.34 -13.39
N ASN A 123 1.32 -5.17 -13.58
CA ASN A 123 1.62 -6.26 -12.65
C ASN A 123 2.96 -6.07 -11.93
N ASP A 124 3.65 -4.97 -12.22
CA ASP A 124 4.89 -4.61 -11.54
C ASP A 124 5.01 -3.08 -11.38
N ARG A 125 5.79 -2.68 -10.37
CA ARG A 125 5.96 -1.28 -9.99
C ARG A 125 6.73 -0.47 -11.04
N ALA A 126 7.74 -1.04 -11.68
CA ALA A 126 8.55 -0.31 -12.65
C ALA A 126 7.72 0.08 -13.88
N THR A 127 6.90 -0.84 -14.38
CA THR A 127 5.93 -0.56 -15.46
C THR A 127 4.95 0.53 -15.04
N MET A 128 4.40 0.46 -13.81
CA MET A 128 3.48 1.47 -13.31
C MET A 128 4.13 2.87 -13.27
N LEU A 129 5.35 3.00 -12.76
CA LEU A 129 6.07 4.26 -12.72
C LEU A 129 6.37 4.82 -14.12
N ASN A 130 6.75 3.97 -15.07
CA ASN A 130 6.95 4.37 -16.47
C ASN A 130 5.65 4.87 -17.11
N LEU A 131 4.52 4.21 -16.87
CA LEU A 131 3.20 4.64 -17.36
C LEU A 131 2.77 5.96 -16.70
N MET A 132 3.11 6.16 -15.44
CA MET A 132 2.81 7.41 -14.72
C MET A 132 3.49 8.62 -15.40
N ILE A 133 4.75 8.48 -15.77
CA ILE A 133 5.47 9.54 -16.51
C ILE A 133 4.98 9.63 -17.96
N GLY A 134 4.91 8.49 -18.67
CA GLY A 134 4.66 8.48 -20.12
C GLY A 134 3.24 8.88 -20.52
N LEU A 135 2.27 8.73 -19.63
CA LEU A 135 0.85 8.98 -19.92
C LEU A 135 0.19 10.01 -19.00
N ASN A 136 0.96 10.67 -18.14
CA ASN A 136 0.41 11.46 -17.03
C ASN A 136 -0.60 10.65 -16.22
N GLY A 137 -0.27 9.39 -15.95
CA GLY A 137 -1.10 8.51 -15.14
C GLY A 137 -0.97 8.83 -13.65
N TYR A 138 -1.93 8.35 -12.88
CA TYR A 138 -1.92 8.46 -11.43
C TYR A 138 -2.34 7.15 -10.78
N THR A 139 -1.97 6.97 -9.51
CA THR A 139 -2.54 5.93 -8.65
C THR A 139 -2.94 6.51 -7.30
N LEU A 140 -3.83 5.82 -6.58
CA LEU A 140 -4.20 6.21 -5.22
C LEU A 140 -3.36 5.44 -4.21
N CYS A 141 -2.83 6.14 -3.21
CA CYS A 141 -1.91 5.57 -2.22
C CYS A 141 -2.18 6.14 -0.81
N SER A 142 -1.41 5.66 0.17
CA SER A 142 -1.46 6.12 1.56
C SER A 142 -0.75 7.47 1.81
N GLY A 143 -0.08 8.03 0.83
CA GLY A 143 0.75 9.22 1.00
C GLY A 143 2.10 8.96 1.69
N ILE A 144 2.37 7.76 2.16
CA ILE A 144 3.65 7.39 2.75
C ILE A 144 4.62 7.05 1.62
N ILE A 145 5.49 7.98 1.29
CA ILE A 145 6.52 7.85 0.26
C ILE A 145 7.88 7.93 0.93
N CYS A 146 8.78 7.03 0.56
CA CYS A 146 10.18 7.12 0.94
C CYS A 146 10.94 7.90 -0.14
N GLU A 147 11.10 9.19 0.04
CA GLU A 147 11.81 10.07 -0.89
C GLU A 147 13.26 9.63 -1.11
N GLU A 148 13.94 9.17 -0.06
CA GLU A 148 15.31 8.64 -0.15
C GLU A 148 15.48 7.48 -1.14
N LEU A 149 14.38 6.72 -1.38
CA LEU A 149 14.40 5.54 -2.25
C LEU A 149 13.76 5.79 -3.61
N ASN A 150 12.74 6.66 -3.67
CA ASN A 150 11.99 6.94 -4.89
C ASN A 150 12.52 8.19 -5.63
N GLY A 151 13.42 8.95 -5.02
CA GLY A 151 13.92 10.21 -5.54
C GLY A 151 12.85 11.31 -5.54
N ASP A 152 13.22 12.46 -6.13
CA ASP A 152 12.36 13.65 -6.22
C ASP A 152 11.41 13.62 -7.44
N ASP A 153 11.35 12.50 -8.18
CA ASP A 153 10.59 12.40 -9.41
C ASP A 153 9.09 12.20 -9.18
N TYR A 154 8.67 11.89 -7.95
CA TYR A 154 7.29 11.58 -7.62
C TYR A 154 6.81 12.32 -6.39
N VAL A 155 5.50 12.62 -6.36
CA VAL A 155 4.84 13.35 -5.27
C VAL A 155 3.51 12.71 -4.92
N ALA A 156 3.13 12.76 -3.65
CA ALA A 156 1.79 12.43 -3.19
C ALA A 156 1.02 13.72 -2.87
N VAL A 157 -0.05 13.97 -3.60
CA VAL A 157 -0.94 15.12 -3.39
C VAL A 157 -2.17 14.65 -2.61
N PRO A 158 -2.61 15.35 -1.55
CA PRO A 158 -3.81 15.01 -0.81
C PRO A 158 -5.03 14.82 -1.72
N PHE A 159 -5.74 13.72 -1.56
CA PHE A 159 -6.98 13.48 -2.27
C PHE A 159 -8.16 14.07 -1.49
N CYS A 160 -8.98 14.89 -2.16
CA CYS A 160 -10.20 15.46 -1.60
C CYS A 160 -11.43 14.71 -2.14
N ALA A 161 -12.08 13.95 -1.27
CA ALA A 161 -13.31 13.25 -1.60
C ALA A 161 -14.52 14.17 -1.28
N ASP A 162 -14.98 14.93 -2.23
CA ASP A 162 -16.08 15.91 -2.03
C ASP A 162 -17.43 15.28 -1.64
N SER A 163 -17.57 13.94 -1.65
CA SER A 163 -18.85 13.29 -1.42
C SER A 163 -18.82 11.92 -0.77
N VAL A 164 -17.66 11.41 -0.35
CA VAL A 164 -17.55 10.04 0.22
C VAL A 164 -17.00 10.10 1.63
N ASP A 165 -17.87 10.37 2.59
CA ASP A 165 -17.54 10.27 4.02
C ASP A 165 -16.95 8.89 4.34
N GLY A 166 -15.74 8.87 4.91
CA GLY A 166 -15.08 7.67 5.46
C GLY A 166 -14.39 6.73 4.45
N ALA A 167 -14.75 6.75 3.17
CA ALA A 167 -14.23 5.78 2.19
C ALA A 167 -12.74 5.94 1.84
N SER A 168 -12.13 7.05 2.21
CA SER A 168 -10.73 7.38 1.93
C SER A 168 -9.75 7.02 3.05
N ASN A 169 -10.20 6.40 4.13
CA ASN A 169 -9.35 6.01 5.25
C ASN A 169 -8.78 4.60 5.07
N MET A 170 -7.49 4.47 5.33
CA MET A 170 -6.74 3.22 5.30
C MET A 170 -6.18 2.93 6.69
N ASP A 171 -6.59 1.83 7.30
CA ASP A 171 -5.97 1.26 8.49
C ASP A 171 -4.87 0.31 8.03
N ILE A 172 -3.63 0.80 7.95
CA ILE A 172 -2.47 0.00 7.56
C ILE A 172 -1.99 -0.78 8.77
N GLY A 173 -1.76 -2.08 8.58
CA GLY A 173 -1.31 -2.97 9.63
C GLY A 173 -0.50 -4.14 9.12
N TYR A 174 -0.05 -4.96 10.06
CA TYR A 174 0.59 -6.21 9.73
C TYR A 174 -0.25 -7.40 10.18
N ILE A 175 -0.08 -8.52 9.49
CA ILE A 175 -0.70 -9.80 9.83
C ILE A 175 0.37 -10.83 10.20
N VAL A 176 0.04 -11.66 11.16
CA VAL A 176 0.86 -12.79 11.64
C VAL A 176 -0.04 -13.98 11.98
N ARG A 177 0.53 -15.17 12.10
CA ARG A 177 -0.21 -16.34 12.59
C ARG A 177 -0.43 -16.29 14.10
N GLN A 178 -1.65 -16.61 14.55
CA GLN A 178 -2.06 -16.64 15.96
C GLN A 178 -1.29 -17.66 16.80
N ASP A 179 -0.96 -18.80 16.20
CA ASP A 179 -0.37 -19.96 16.87
C ASP A 179 1.17 -20.02 16.75
N MET A 180 1.80 -18.95 16.27
CA MET A 180 3.24 -18.88 16.05
C MET A 180 3.87 -17.72 16.82
N LEU A 181 5.05 -17.97 17.37
CA LEU A 181 5.86 -16.91 17.97
C LEU A 181 6.60 -16.17 16.86
N ILE A 182 6.53 -14.84 16.90
CA ILE A 182 7.30 -13.98 16.02
C ILE A 182 8.79 -14.10 16.40
N SER A 183 9.65 -14.33 15.41
CA SER A 183 11.10 -14.37 15.60
C SER A 183 11.65 -13.05 16.13
N ASP A 184 12.86 -13.05 16.67
CA ASP A 184 13.48 -11.80 17.13
C ASP A 184 13.76 -10.84 15.99
N ILE A 185 14.06 -11.34 14.79
CA ILE A 185 14.18 -10.54 13.58
C ILE A 185 12.83 -9.93 13.19
N GLY A 186 11.76 -10.73 13.24
CA GLY A 186 10.39 -10.25 12.98
C GLY A 186 9.96 -9.15 13.96
N LYS A 187 10.26 -9.30 15.26
CA LYS A 187 9.99 -8.24 16.26
C LYS A 187 10.78 -6.96 15.97
N GLN A 188 12.05 -7.09 15.59
CA GLN A 188 12.87 -5.94 15.22
C GLN A 188 12.32 -5.25 13.97
N TYR A 189 11.88 -6.02 12.96
CA TYR A 189 11.23 -5.47 11.77
C TYR A 189 9.99 -4.65 12.12
N ILE A 190 9.11 -5.18 12.96
CA ILE A 190 7.90 -4.47 13.42
C ILE A 190 8.28 -3.17 14.15
N CYS A 191 9.28 -3.21 15.04
CA CYS A 191 9.75 -2.05 15.79
C CYS A 191 10.30 -0.95 14.86
N GLU A 192 11.13 -1.33 13.87
CA GLU A 192 11.67 -0.40 12.87
C GLU A 192 10.57 0.19 12.00
N LEU A 193 9.62 -0.63 11.56
CA LEU A 193 8.47 -0.19 10.78
C LEU A 193 7.62 0.83 11.55
N GLN A 194 7.31 0.56 12.81
CA GLN A 194 6.58 1.50 13.68
C GLN A 194 7.34 2.80 13.89
N THR A 195 8.65 2.74 14.01
CA THR A 195 9.51 3.92 14.15
C THR A 195 9.50 4.75 12.88
N TYR A 196 9.68 4.12 11.73
CA TYR A 196 9.61 4.76 10.42
C TYR A 196 8.25 5.45 10.19
N LEU A 197 7.15 4.75 10.44
CA LEU A 197 5.81 5.30 10.24
C LEU A 197 5.51 6.49 11.16
N ARG A 198 6.00 6.47 12.41
CA ARG A 198 5.90 7.62 13.32
C ARG A 198 6.66 8.85 12.80
N HIS A 199 7.80 8.65 12.16
CA HIS A 199 8.54 9.75 11.54
C HIS A 199 7.82 10.27 10.29
N ALA A 200 7.38 9.39 9.40
CA ALA A 200 6.62 9.75 8.21
C ALA A 200 5.34 10.56 8.54
N ALA A 201 4.60 10.15 9.56
CA ALA A 201 3.41 10.87 10.02
C ALA A 201 3.71 12.30 10.55
N ARG A 202 4.93 12.55 11.03
CA ARG A 202 5.37 13.88 11.52
C ARG A 202 5.89 14.78 10.40
N SER A 203 6.46 14.19 9.36
CA SER A 203 7.05 14.91 8.23
C SER A 203 6.02 15.30 7.16
N GLY A 204 4.87 14.66 7.13
CA GLY A 204 3.75 14.94 6.23
C GLY A 204 2.87 16.13 6.65
N LYS A 205 3.47 17.14 7.32
CA LYS A 205 2.84 18.42 7.65
C LYS A 205 3.33 19.50 6.73
#